data_de2dd4bf7b3f59de8116d6c51890a048
#
_entry.id   de2dd4bf7b3f59de8116d6c51890a048
#
_cell.length_a   1.000
_cell.length_b   1.000
_cell.length_c   1.000
_cell.angle_alpha   90.00
_cell.angle_beta   90.00
_cell.angle_gamma   90.00
#
_symmetry.space_group_name_H-M   'P 1'
#
loop_
_entity.id
_entity.type
_entity.pdbx_description
1 polymer ?
#
loop_
_entity_poly.entity_id
_entity_poly.type
_entity_poly.pdbx_seq_one_letter_code
_entity_poly.pdbx_strand_id
1 'polypeptide(L)'
;MKDGFVKAAAATPDIRVADVAYNTENICKMIDETVANGAKVIVFPELCVTGYTCSDLFMQDILLKEAKEALFKIADYTKEKDALIFIGVPLAVDGELYNVAAALNRGNILGLTTKTFLPYYWEFYEMRQYLPVPEDRKSVV
;
A
#
# COMPACT_ATOMS: atom_id res chain seq x y z
N MET A 1 -12.50 6.97 20.52
CA MET A 1 -11.48 6.55 21.51
C MET A 1 -12.17 6.36 22.86
N LYS A 2 -11.96 5.23 23.48
CA LYS A 2 -12.47 4.97 24.85
C LYS A 2 -11.23 4.87 25.76
N ASP A 3 -11.26 5.62 26.85
CA ASP A 3 -10.21 5.63 27.87
C ASP A 3 -8.79 5.99 27.37
N GLY A 4 -8.68 6.78 26.28
CA GLY A 4 -7.40 7.19 25.69
C GLY A 4 -6.70 6.13 24.83
N PHE A 5 -7.29 4.94 24.66
CA PHE A 5 -6.72 3.86 23.83
C PHE A 5 -7.26 3.88 22.39
N VAL A 6 -6.40 3.53 21.45
CA VAL A 6 -6.74 3.33 20.03
C VAL A 6 -6.46 1.87 19.68
N LYS A 7 -7.47 1.19 19.11
CA LYS A 7 -7.28 -0.17 18.59
C LYS A 7 -6.61 -0.11 17.23
N ALA A 8 -5.46 -0.76 17.11
CA ALA A 8 -4.75 -0.94 15.86
C ALA A 8 -4.86 -2.40 15.38
N ALA A 9 -4.81 -2.61 14.05
CA ALA A 9 -4.78 -3.90 13.42
C ALA A 9 -3.64 -4.00 12.41
N ALA A 10 -2.89 -5.09 12.45
CA ALA A 10 -2.04 -5.54 11.36
C ALA A 10 -2.88 -6.53 10.53
N ALA A 11 -3.19 -6.15 9.29
CA ALA A 11 -4.08 -6.90 8.41
C ALA A 11 -3.24 -7.62 7.35
N THR A 12 -3.40 -8.94 7.21
CA THR A 12 -2.64 -9.76 6.26
C THR A 12 -3.63 -10.50 5.34
N PRO A 13 -4.02 -9.89 4.22
CA PRO A 13 -4.94 -10.51 3.27
C PRO A 13 -4.25 -11.62 2.46
N ASP A 14 -5.03 -12.51 1.89
CA ASP A 14 -4.55 -13.41 0.85
C ASP A 14 -4.17 -12.63 -0.39
N ILE A 15 -2.94 -12.83 -0.88
CA ILE A 15 -2.37 -12.11 -2.01
C ILE A 15 -1.97 -13.09 -3.12
N ARG A 16 -2.27 -12.71 -4.36
CA ARG A 16 -1.75 -13.34 -5.57
C ARG A 16 -0.79 -12.40 -6.28
N VAL A 17 0.37 -12.91 -6.66
CA VAL A 17 1.40 -12.13 -7.37
C VAL A 17 0.83 -11.58 -8.67
N ALA A 18 0.94 -10.25 -8.84
CA ALA A 18 0.47 -9.48 -9.99
C ALA A 18 -1.06 -9.56 -10.29
N ASP A 19 -1.86 -10.16 -9.42
CA ASP A 19 -3.33 -10.17 -9.55
C ASP A 19 -3.93 -9.01 -8.74
N VAL A 20 -3.82 -7.81 -9.29
CA VAL A 20 -4.24 -6.55 -8.65
C VAL A 20 -5.72 -6.57 -8.29
N ALA A 21 -6.57 -7.14 -9.15
CA ALA A 21 -8.01 -7.20 -8.92
C ALA A 21 -8.35 -8.07 -7.71
N TYR A 22 -7.80 -9.29 -7.65
CA TYR A 22 -7.97 -10.21 -6.52
C TYR A 22 -7.44 -9.59 -5.21
N ASN A 23 -6.24 -9.01 -5.25
CA ASN A 23 -5.63 -8.41 -4.08
C ASN A 23 -6.46 -7.23 -3.55
N THR A 24 -6.96 -6.38 -4.44
CA THR A 24 -7.82 -5.24 -4.09
C THR A 24 -9.10 -5.69 -3.39
N GLU A 25 -9.76 -6.74 -3.90
CA GLU A 25 -10.98 -7.30 -3.29
C GLU A 25 -10.71 -7.80 -1.87
N ASN A 26 -9.63 -8.55 -1.66
CA ASN A 26 -9.27 -9.08 -0.35
C ASN A 26 -8.83 -7.99 0.63
N ILE A 27 -8.14 -6.95 0.15
CA ILE A 27 -7.82 -5.77 0.96
C ILE A 27 -9.12 -5.09 1.44
N CYS A 28 -10.08 -4.86 0.54
CA CYS A 28 -11.37 -4.24 0.91
C CYS A 28 -12.17 -5.09 1.93
N LYS A 29 -12.22 -6.41 1.75
CA LYS A 29 -12.84 -7.32 2.72
C LYS A 29 -12.18 -7.23 4.11
N MET A 30 -10.85 -7.20 4.15
CA MET A 30 -10.09 -7.11 5.38
C MET A 30 -10.27 -5.74 6.06
N ILE A 31 -10.44 -4.66 5.30
CA ILE A 31 -10.82 -3.34 5.82
C ILE A 31 -12.16 -3.43 6.55
N ASP A 32 -13.17 -4.05 5.93
CA ASP A 32 -14.48 -4.21 6.56
C ASP A 32 -14.41 -4.99 7.87
N GLU A 33 -13.72 -6.13 7.86
CA GLU A 33 -13.56 -6.97 9.06
C GLU A 33 -12.86 -6.23 10.19
N THR A 34 -11.76 -5.53 9.90
CA THR A 34 -10.98 -4.82 10.91
C THR A 34 -11.72 -3.61 11.47
N VAL A 35 -12.42 -2.85 10.62
CA VAL A 35 -13.27 -1.72 11.04
C VAL A 35 -14.45 -2.22 11.88
N ALA A 36 -15.12 -3.31 11.47
CA ALA A 36 -16.22 -3.91 12.25
C ALA A 36 -15.75 -4.38 13.64
N ASN A 37 -14.50 -4.84 13.75
CA ASN A 37 -13.85 -5.17 15.02
C ASN A 37 -13.36 -3.94 15.81
N GLY A 38 -13.64 -2.72 15.35
CA GLY A 38 -13.36 -1.47 16.04
C GLY A 38 -11.93 -0.92 15.88
N ALA A 39 -11.17 -1.41 14.89
CA ALA A 39 -9.84 -0.87 14.59
C ALA A 39 -9.96 0.58 14.04
N LYS A 40 -9.09 1.46 14.49
CA LYS A 40 -8.98 2.86 14.06
C LYS A 40 -7.67 3.15 13.31
N VAL A 41 -6.69 2.26 13.43
CA VAL A 41 -5.46 2.27 12.65
C VAL A 41 -5.28 0.86 12.09
N ILE A 42 -5.15 0.76 10.76
CA ILE A 42 -5.04 -0.51 10.05
C ILE A 42 -3.81 -0.44 9.15
N VAL A 43 -2.91 -1.41 9.27
CA VAL A 43 -1.68 -1.47 8.47
C VAL A 43 -1.67 -2.76 7.65
N PHE A 44 -1.54 -2.62 6.34
CA PHE A 44 -1.38 -3.71 5.40
C PHE A 44 0.10 -3.94 5.06
N PRO A 45 0.47 -5.13 4.54
CA PRO A 45 1.83 -5.44 4.17
C PRO A 45 2.37 -4.55 3.04
N GLU A 46 3.69 -4.48 2.99
CA GLU A 46 4.44 -3.89 1.87
C GLU A 46 3.98 -4.48 0.53
N LEU A 47 3.76 -3.60 -0.47
CA LEU A 47 3.36 -3.98 -1.83
C LEU A 47 2.15 -4.92 -1.91
N CYS A 48 1.23 -4.84 -0.93
CA CYS A 48 0.08 -5.77 -0.85
C CYS A 48 -0.88 -5.66 -2.04
N VAL A 49 -0.87 -4.56 -2.79
CA VAL A 49 -1.71 -4.39 -3.99
C VAL A 49 -1.25 -5.30 -5.14
N THR A 50 0.04 -5.51 -5.28
CA THR A 50 0.63 -6.32 -6.37
C THR A 50 1.20 -7.65 -5.91
N GLY A 51 1.55 -7.76 -4.63
CA GLY A 51 2.46 -8.75 -4.10
C GLY A 51 3.91 -8.28 -4.17
N TYR A 52 4.71 -8.70 -3.19
CA TYR A 52 6.13 -8.32 -3.08
C TYR A 52 7.01 -8.97 -4.15
N THR A 53 6.70 -10.21 -4.54
CA THR A 53 7.55 -11.06 -5.38
C THR A 53 7.26 -10.95 -6.89
N CYS A 54 6.76 -9.81 -7.36
CA CYS A 54 6.51 -9.57 -8.79
C CYS A 54 7.77 -9.52 -9.65
N SER A 55 8.95 -9.27 -9.06
CA SER A 55 10.23 -9.23 -9.77
C SER A 55 10.17 -8.31 -11.01
N ASP A 56 10.54 -8.82 -12.19
CA ASP A 56 10.59 -8.04 -13.44
C ASP A 56 9.19 -7.61 -13.96
N LEU A 57 8.10 -8.15 -13.40
CA LEU A 57 6.74 -7.67 -13.72
C LEU A 57 6.54 -6.20 -13.30
N PHE A 58 7.30 -5.71 -12.32
CA PHE A 58 7.28 -4.29 -11.95
C PHE A 58 7.77 -3.35 -13.07
N MET A 59 8.40 -3.87 -14.13
CA MET A 59 8.77 -3.11 -15.33
C MET A 59 7.65 -3.00 -16.35
N GLN A 60 6.49 -3.62 -16.10
CA GLN A 60 5.35 -3.60 -17.00
C GLN A 60 4.40 -2.45 -16.65
N ASP A 61 4.19 -1.54 -17.59
CA ASP A 61 3.30 -0.37 -17.42
C ASP A 61 1.88 -0.77 -17.03
N ILE A 62 1.39 -1.91 -17.54
CA ILE A 62 0.05 -2.38 -17.23
C ILE A 62 -0.11 -2.68 -15.75
N LEU A 63 0.86 -3.36 -15.12
CA LEU A 63 0.82 -3.67 -13.69
C LEU A 63 0.83 -2.39 -12.83
N LEU A 64 1.69 -1.43 -13.19
CA LEU A 64 1.82 -0.17 -12.46
C LEU A 64 0.58 0.71 -12.60
N LYS A 65 -0.03 0.72 -13.80
CA LYS A 65 -1.29 1.42 -14.04
C LYS A 65 -2.42 0.81 -13.21
N GLU A 66 -2.59 -0.51 -13.26
CA GLU A 66 -3.61 -1.20 -12.46
C GLU A 66 -3.40 -1.00 -10.96
N ALA A 67 -2.16 -1.04 -10.47
CA ALA A 67 -1.85 -0.78 -9.06
C ALA A 67 -2.24 0.65 -8.62
N LYS A 68 -1.98 1.64 -9.47
CA LYS A 68 -2.40 3.03 -9.23
C LYS A 68 -3.92 3.17 -9.21
N GLU A 69 -4.62 2.57 -10.17
CA GLU A 69 -6.09 2.58 -10.21
C GLU A 69 -6.69 1.87 -8.99
N ALA A 70 -6.08 0.76 -8.55
CA ALA A 70 -6.48 0.05 -7.36
C ALA A 70 -6.33 0.90 -6.09
N LEU A 71 -5.25 1.68 -5.96
CA LEU A 71 -5.07 2.60 -4.84
C LEU A 71 -6.23 3.60 -4.73
N PHE A 72 -6.64 4.21 -5.86
CA PHE A 72 -7.79 5.12 -5.87
C PHE A 72 -9.10 4.40 -5.55
N LYS A 73 -9.29 3.18 -6.06
CA LYS A 73 -10.46 2.36 -5.74
C LYS A 73 -10.54 2.01 -4.26
N ILE A 74 -9.41 1.62 -3.65
CA ILE A 74 -9.35 1.34 -2.21
C ILE A 74 -9.61 2.62 -1.40
N ALA A 75 -9.01 3.76 -1.81
CA ALA A 75 -9.28 5.03 -1.15
C ALA A 75 -10.77 5.38 -1.18
N ASP A 76 -11.42 5.30 -2.35
CA ASP A 76 -12.87 5.54 -2.50
C ASP A 76 -13.70 4.60 -1.62
N TYR A 77 -13.31 3.32 -1.54
CA TYR A 77 -13.98 2.34 -0.68
C TYR A 77 -13.95 2.70 0.81
N THR A 78 -12.98 3.49 1.24
CA THR A 78 -12.86 3.93 2.64
C THR A 78 -13.75 5.11 3.03
N LYS A 79 -14.58 5.66 2.12
CA LYS A 79 -15.40 6.87 2.35
C LYS A 79 -16.20 6.83 3.66
N GLU A 80 -16.85 5.70 3.92
CA GLU A 80 -17.69 5.51 5.11
C GLU A 80 -16.92 4.84 6.27
N LYS A 81 -15.60 4.69 6.17
CA LYS A 81 -14.77 4.04 7.18
C LYS A 81 -14.04 5.07 8.04
N ASP A 82 -14.28 5.02 9.34
CA ASP A 82 -13.61 5.90 10.32
C ASP A 82 -12.34 5.22 10.85
N ALA A 83 -11.36 5.03 9.98
CA ALA A 83 -10.05 4.45 10.30
C ALA A 83 -8.94 5.08 9.45
N LEU A 84 -7.74 5.19 10.00
CA LEU A 84 -6.53 5.49 9.27
C LEU A 84 -5.94 4.18 8.73
N ILE A 85 -5.79 4.08 7.41
CA ILE A 85 -5.42 2.83 6.73
C ILE A 85 -4.14 3.05 5.92
N PHE A 86 -3.16 2.15 6.09
CA PHE A 86 -1.90 2.18 5.36
C PHE A 86 -1.84 1.03 4.36
N ILE A 87 -1.61 1.35 3.09
CA ILE A 87 -1.57 0.39 1.97
C ILE A 87 -0.21 0.44 1.28
N GLY A 88 0.42 -0.72 1.09
CA GLY A 88 1.66 -0.86 0.33
C GLY A 88 1.38 -0.98 -1.17
N VAL A 89 1.98 -0.08 -1.99
CA VAL A 89 1.74 -0.02 -3.43
C VAL A 89 2.98 0.44 -4.19
N PRO A 90 3.28 -0.11 -5.40
CA PRO A 90 4.29 0.45 -6.28
C PRO A 90 3.71 1.67 -7.01
N LEU A 91 4.47 2.75 -7.12
CA LEU A 91 4.10 3.93 -7.90
C LEU A 91 5.23 4.36 -8.83
N ALA A 92 4.90 4.56 -10.10
CA ALA A 92 5.78 5.17 -11.08
C ALA A 92 5.52 6.68 -11.16
N VAL A 93 6.58 7.48 -11.04
CA VAL A 93 6.56 8.93 -11.16
C VAL A 93 7.76 9.35 -12.02
N ASP A 94 7.51 10.10 -13.09
CA ASP A 94 8.53 10.60 -14.02
C ASP A 94 9.46 9.52 -14.59
N GLY A 95 8.91 8.32 -14.81
CA GLY A 95 9.64 7.16 -15.33
C GLY A 95 10.43 6.37 -14.28
N GLU A 96 10.37 6.78 -13.03
CA GLU A 96 11.02 6.12 -11.90
C GLU A 96 10.01 5.37 -11.03
N LEU A 97 10.40 4.22 -10.48
CA LEU A 97 9.55 3.37 -9.67
C LEU A 97 9.88 3.48 -8.18
N TYR A 98 8.85 3.69 -7.37
CA TYR A 98 8.95 3.83 -5.92
C TYR A 98 8.10 2.80 -5.20
N ASN A 99 8.65 2.24 -4.11
CA ASN A 99 7.93 1.42 -3.15
C ASN A 99 7.31 2.36 -2.12
N VAL A 100 5.98 2.38 -2.04
CA VAL A 100 5.23 3.42 -1.33
C VAL A 100 4.26 2.83 -0.31
N ALA A 101 4.16 3.47 0.85
CA ALA A 101 3.04 3.31 1.76
C ALA A 101 2.09 4.52 1.62
N ALA A 102 0.85 4.25 1.24
CA ALA A 102 -0.20 5.26 1.13
C ALA A 102 -1.05 5.29 2.41
N ALA A 103 -1.24 6.48 2.98
CA ALA A 103 -2.13 6.70 4.11
C ALA A 103 -3.50 7.15 3.62
N LEU A 104 -4.54 6.38 3.96
CA LEU A 104 -5.93 6.61 3.52
C LEU A 104 -6.83 6.90 4.71
N ASN A 105 -7.78 7.80 4.54
CA ASN A 105 -8.87 8.02 5.48
C ASN A 105 -10.09 8.61 4.78
N ARG A 106 -11.26 8.03 5.01
CA ARG A 106 -12.56 8.54 4.54
C ARG A 106 -12.58 8.97 3.07
N GLY A 107 -12.07 8.13 2.18
CA GLY A 107 -12.05 8.37 0.74
C GLY A 107 -10.87 9.21 0.25
N ASN A 108 -10.01 9.70 1.14
CA ASN A 108 -8.89 10.55 0.79
C ASN A 108 -7.55 9.82 0.94
N ILE A 109 -6.62 10.11 0.05
CA ILE A 109 -5.20 9.80 0.21
C ILE A 109 -4.60 10.98 0.97
N LEU A 110 -4.20 10.76 2.23
CA LEU A 110 -3.67 11.80 3.09
C LEU A 110 -2.20 12.10 2.82
N GLY A 111 -1.47 11.10 2.31
CA GLY A 111 -0.06 11.22 2.00
C GLY A 111 0.53 9.90 1.51
N LEU A 112 1.70 10.01 0.91
CA LEU A 112 2.49 8.90 0.39
C LEU A 112 3.89 8.96 1.01
N THR A 113 4.34 7.85 1.56
CA THR A 113 5.72 7.73 2.08
C THR A 113 6.47 6.69 1.27
N THR A 114 7.61 7.08 0.73
CA THR A 114 8.46 6.21 -0.06
C THR A 114 9.48 5.48 0.81
N LYS A 115 9.80 4.24 0.43
CA LYS A 115 10.85 3.46 1.09
C LYS A 115 12.22 4.02 0.71
N THR A 116 13.02 4.38 1.71
CA THR A 116 14.36 4.95 1.53
C THR A 116 15.44 3.86 1.51
N PHE A 117 15.35 2.90 2.42
CA PHE A 117 16.32 1.81 2.55
C PHE A 117 15.82 0.58 1.83
N LEU A 118 16.37 0.33 0.63
CA LEU A 118 16.01 -0.80 -0.22
C LEU A 118 17.00 -1.96 0.03
N PRO A 119 16.52 -3.13 0.49
CA PRO A 119 17.39 -4.28 0.67
C PRO A 119 17.91 -4.79 -0.69
N TYR A 120 19.22 -5.05 -0.75
CA TYR A 120 19.89 -5.60 -1.94
C TYR A 120 20.90 -6.67 -1.52
N TYR A 121 20.37 -7.74 -0.90
CA TYR A 121 21.16 -8.88 -0.43
C TYR A 121 20.33 -10.16 -0.42
N TRP A 122 20.96 -11.27 -0.70
CA TRP A 122 20.35 -12.61 -0.81
C TRP A 122 19.17 -12.61 -1.80
N GLU A 123 17.96 -12.99 -1.35
CA GLU A 123 16.74 -13.00 -2.16
C GLU A 123 16.11 -11.62 -2.41
N PHE A 124 16.63 -10.57 -1.77
CA PHE A 124 16.11 -9.21 -1.92
C PHE A 124 16.85 -8.43 -3.01
N TYR A 125 16.13 -8.03 -4.05
CA TYR A 125 16.68 -7.31 -5.21
C TYR A 125 15.93 -5.99 -5.48
N GLU A 126 15.45 -5.30 -4.45
CA GLU A 126 14.60 -4.12 -4.61
C GLU A 126 15.26 -2.99 -5.40
N MET A 127 16.56 -2.78 -5.26
CA MET A 127 17.29 -1.75 -6.01
C MET A 127 17.36 -2.00 -7.53
N ARG A 128 16.96 -3.19 -7.99
CA ARG A 128 16.84 -3.48 -9.43
C ARG A 128 15.63 -2.78 -10.05
N GLN A 129 14.54 -2.62 -9.31
CA GLN A 129 13.27 -2.05 -9.77
C GLN A 129 12.96 -0.70 -9.16
N TYR A 130 13.31 -0.49 -7.89
CA TYR A 130 12.92 0.68 -7.11
C TYR A 130 14.07 1.63 -6.87
N LEU A 131 13.76 2.93 -6.82
CA LEU A 131 14.71 3.96 -6.43
C LEU A 131 14.53 4.36 -4.95
N PRO A 132 15.64 4.50 -4.21
CA PRO A 132 15.61 5.08 -2.88
C PRO A 132 15.34 6.58 -2.98
N VAL A 133 14.48 7.11 -2.14
CA VAL A 133 14.27 8.56 -2.06
C VAL A 133 15.24 9.16 -1.05
N PRO A 134 15.94 10.26 -1.39
CA PRO A 134 16.78 10.98 -0.46
C PRO A 134 16.03 11.42 0.80
N GLU A 135 16.75 11.53 1.93
CA GLU A 135 16.16 11.83 3.25
C GLU A 135 15.34 13.12 3.32
N ASP A 136 15.65 14.10 2.47
CA ASP A 136 14.99 15.39 2.37
C ASP A 136 13.65 15.38 1.59
N ARG A 137 13.30 14.25 0.93
CA ARG A 137 12.09 14.09 0.12
C ARG A 137 11.19 12.94 0.59
N LYS A 138 11.09 12.73 1.89
CA LYS A 138 10.40 11.56 2.49
C LYS A 138 8.87 11.57 2.37
N SER A 139 8.26 12.64 1.92
CA SER A 139 6.81 12.68 1.68
C SER A 139 6.47 13.42 0.40
N VAL A 140 5.73 12.79 -0.47
CA VAL A 140 5.03 13.46 -1.57
C VAL A 140 3.60 13.68 -1.10
N VAL A 141 3.27 14.92 -0.86
CA VAL A 141 1.90 15.33 -0.54
C VAL A 141 1.10 15.44 -1.82
#